data_084599387bfc8e98f1ac1552de4533b5
#
_entry.id   084599387bfc8e98f1ac1552de4533b5
#
_cell.length_a   1.000
_cell.length_b   1.000
_cell.length_c   1.000
_cell.angle_alpha   90.00
_cell.angle_beta   90.00
_cell.angle_gamma   90.00
#
_symmetry.space_group_name_H-M   'P 1'
#
loop_
_entity.id
_entity.type
_entity.pdbx_description
1 polymer ?
#
loop_
_entity_poly.entity_id
_entity_poly.type
_entity_poly.pdbx_seq_one_letter_code
_entity_poly.pdbx_strand_id
1 'polypeptide(L)'
;METIKLNDSGAAVEDVQHRLSRIGLLDEDCIDGLFGPETAKAVASFRSQAHLECGDEVDEKTWAALVDASFCLGDRTLYLRMPHFHGHDVQQLQKALSALGFACGDIDGIFGAFTELALRKFQTNLGLPTDGIAGAYTYAAIRNLHHSWEGKEAVRGSSHLGFARAAGVLERNALCLFGTQEFTRSVASRMSNLALATNPASKIVSADNLLVAPDEQM
;
A
#
# COMPACT_ATOMS: atom_id res chain seq x y z
N MET A 1 23.95 16.34 13.00
CA MET A 1 24.66 15.88 11.78
C MET A 1 25.41 17.08 11.21
N GLU A 2 26.63 16.91 10.71
CA GLU A 2 27.34 17.98 9.99
C GLU A 2 26.66 18.21 8.63
N THR A 3 26.49 19.49 8.25
CA THR A 3 25.83 19.85 6.99
C THR A 3 26.73 19.50 5.82
N ILE A 4 26.20 18.77 4.84
CA ILE A 4 26.92 18.38 3.62
C ILE A 4 26.63 19.44 2.54
N LYS A 5 27.68 19.95 1.92
CA LYS A 5 27.60 21.07 0.96
C LYS A 5 28.53 20.87 -0.23
N LEU A 6 28.46 21.79 -1.17
CA LEU A 6 29.26 21.77 -2.38
C LEU A 6 30.76 21.59 -2.09
N ASN A 7 31.41 20.71 -2.84
CA ASN A 7 32.81 20.27 -2.73
C ASN A 7 33.11 19.31 -1.55
N ASP A 8 32.15 18.95 -0.74
CA ASP A 8 32.33 17.86 0.23
C ASP A 8 32.45 16.52 -0.51
N SER A 9 33.13 15.56 0.12
CA SER A 9 33.32 14.22 -0.47
C SER A 9 33.33 13.12 0.60
N GLY A 10 33.00 11.92 0.16
CA GLY A 10 33.07 10.73 1.00
C GLY A 10 31.74 9.96 1.07
N ALA A 11 31.70 8.94 1.94
CA ALA A 11 30.59 7.99 2.03
C ALA A 11 29.23 8.66 2.36
N ALA A 12 29.23 9.77 3.11
CA ALA A 12 28.01 10.51 3.41
C ALA A 12 27.42 11.19 2.16
N VAL A 13 28.28 11.69 1.27
CA VAL A 13 27.86 12.26 -0.02
C VAL A 13 27.34 11.15 -0.93
N GLU A 14 28.04 10.03 -0.99
CA GLU A 14 27.62 8.87 -1.77
C GLU A 14 26.24 8.34 -1.33
N ASP A 15 25.96 8.28 -0.02
CA ASP A 15 24.63 7.89 0.48
C ASP A 15 23.55 8.91 0.07
N VAL A 16 23.84 10.22 0.11
CA VAL A 16 22.92 11.25 -0.42
C VAL A 16 22.65 11.02 -1.91
N GLN A 17 23.69 10.78 -2.70
CA GLN A 17 23.56 10.55 -4.14
C GLN A 17 22.74 9.30 -4.45
N HIS A 18 22.98 8.18 -3.75
CA HIS A 18 22.18 6.97 -3.86
C HIS A 18 20.70 7.19 -3.55
N ARG A 19 20.39 7.97 -2.50
CA ARG A 19 18.99 8.28 -2.15
C ARG A 19 18.32 9.17 -3.18
N LEU A 20 19.04 10.18 -3.69
CA LEU A 20 18.55 11.06 -4.74
C LEU A 20 18.30 10.29 -6.06
N SER A 21 19.18 9.36 -6.40
CA SER A 21 19.00 8.49 -7.55
C SER A 21 17.77 7.59 -7.37
N ARG A 22 17.60 7.00 -6.20
CA ARG A 22 16.48 6.13 -5.86
C ARG A 22 15.12 6.80 -6.00
N ILE A 23 15.04 8.11 -5.76
CA ILE A 23 13.83 8.92 -5.97
C ILE A 23 13.76 9.57 -7.35
N GLY A 24 14.70 9.29 -8.24
CA GLY A 24 14.72 9.75 -9.63
C GLY A 24 15.13 11.22 -9.82
N LEU A 25 15.84 11.80 -8.86
CA LEU A 25 16.33 13.18 -8.95
C LEU A 25 17.80 13.31 -9.35
N LEU A 26 18.54 12.20 -9.40
CA LEU A 26 19.93 12.13 -9.81
C LEU A 26 20.15 10.88 -10.65
N ASP A 27 20.93 10.99 -11.72
CA ASP A 27 21.30 9.85 -12.52
C ASP A 27 22.34 8.97 -11.80
N GLU A 28 22.29 7.65 -12.02
CA GLU A 28 23.22 6.70 -11.38
C GLU A 28 24.68 6.99 -11.72
N ASP A 29 24.95 7.49 -12.92
CA ASP A 29 26.29 7.88 -13.37
C ASP A 29 26.89 9.05 -12.59
N CYS A 30 26.08 9.78 -11.83
CA CYS A 30 26.50 10.91 -10.99
C CYS A 30 26.80 10.51 -9.53
N ILE A 31 26.81 9.20 -9.23
CA ILE A 31 27.16 8.68 -7.90
C ILE A 31 28.66 8.48 -7.85
N ASP A 32 29.37 9.52 -7.48
CA ASP A 32 30.85 9.58 -7.46
C ASP A 32 31.44 9.87 -6.08
N GLY A 33 30.56 10.10 -5.07
CA GLY A 33 30.97 10.47 -3.72
C GLY A 33 31.49 11.90 -3.61
N LEU A 34 31.33 12.74 -4.65
CA LEU A 34 31.68 14.16 -4.63
C LEU A 34 30.40 15.01 -4.74
N PHE A 35 30.20 15.92 -3.80
CA PHE A 35 29.07 16.86 -3.84
C PHE A 35 29.29 17.93 -4.92
N GLY A 36 29.02 17.54 -6.16
CA GLY A 36 29.15 18.40 -7.33
C GLY A 36 27.91 19.24 -7.62
N PRO A 37 27.95 20.06 -8.69
CA PRO A 37 26.81 20.92 -9.08
C PRO A 37 25.54 20.15 -9.39
N GLU A 38 25.63 18.96 -9.97
CA GLU A 38 24.47 18.11 -10.28
C GLU A 38 23.81 17.60 -8.99
N THR A 39 24.63 17.17 -8.00
CA THR A 39 24.13 16.78 -6.67
C THR A 39 23.46 17.98 -5.97
N ALA A 40 24.06 19.14 -6.00
CA ALA A 40 23.50 20.39 -5.43
C ALA A 40 22.14 20.72 -6.06
N LYS A 41 22.04 20.64 -7.38
CA LYS A 41 20.78 20.86 -8.12
C LYS A 41 19.70 19.83 -7.76
N ALA A 42 20.07 18.56 -7.63
CA ALA A 42 19.17 17.51 -7.21
C ALA A 42 18.66 17.73 -5.78
N VAL A 43 19.53 18.14 -4.85
CA VAL A 43 19.15 18.51 -3.48
C VAL A 43 18.20 19.70 -3.47
N ALA A 44 18.48 20.76 -4.24
CA ALA A 44 17.59 21.93 -4.33
C ALA A 44 16.20 21.54 -4.87
N SER A 45 16.14 20.66 -5.88
CA SER A 45 14.90 20.13 -6.41
C SER A 45 14.15 19.31 -5.37
N PHE A 46 14.84 18.43 -4.65
CA PHE A 46 14.26 17.65 -3.56
C PHE A 46 13.71 18.55 -2.44
N ARG A 47 14.46 19.54 -1.97
CA ARG A 47 14.02 20.49 -0.93
C ARG A 47 12.75 21.23 -1.33
N SER A 48 12.65 21.62 -2.60
CA SER A 48 11.44 22.25 -3.16
C SER A 48 10.24 21.28 -3.14
N GLN A 49 10.42 20.02 -3.55
CA GLN A 49 9.36 18.99 -3.52
C GLN A 49 8.94 18.62 -2.10
N ALA A 50 9.88 18.59 -1.17
CA ALA A 50 9.64 18.27 0.24
C ALA A 50 9.14 19.50 1.05
N HIS A 51 8.88 20.64 0.40
CA HIS A 51 8.45 21.89 1.05
C HIS A 51 9.40 22.38 2.16
N LEU A 52 10.70 22.11 2.01
CA LEU A 52 11.75 22.61 2.89
C LEU A 52 12.21 24.01 2.45
N GLU A 53 12.97 24.68 3.31
CA GLU A 53 13.58 25.98 2.97
C GLU A 53 14.48 25.85 1.74
N CYS A 54 14.48 26.89 0.89
CA CYS A 54 15.32 26.89 -0.31
C CYS A 54 16.80 26.75 0.06
N GLY A 55 17.52 25.91 -0.67
CA GLY A 55 18.94 25.66 -0.47
C GLY A 55 19.39 24.44 -1.27
N ASP A 56 20.68 24.25 -1.36
CA ASP A 56 21.34 23.19 -2.10
C ASP A 56 22.26 22.32 -1.21
N GLU A 57 22.18 22.53 0.10
CA GLU A 57 22.92 21.79 1.11
C GLU A 57 22.02 20.75 1.83
N VAL A 58 22.64 19.72 2.38
CA VAL A 58 21.96 18.67 3.15
C VAL A 58 22.17 18.90 4.63
N ASP A 59 21.25 19.60 5.25
CA ASP A 59 21.13 19.75 6.69
C ASP A 59 20.40 18.54 7.33
N GLU A 60 20.25 18.53 8.65
CA GLU A 60 19.59 17.44 9.38
C GLU A 60 18.13 17.24 8.94
N LYS A 61 17.41 18.32 8.63
CA LYS A 61 16.02 18.26 8.16
C LYS A 61 15.93 17.65 6.76
N THR A 62 16.81 18.10 5.86
CA THR A 62 16.91 17.58 4.49
C THR A 62 17.29 16.11 4.49
N TRP A 63 18.26 15.73 5.33
CA TRP A 63 18.66 14.34 5.47
C TRP A 63 17.51 13.45 5.95
N ALA A 64 16.81 13.85 7.02
CA ALA A 64 15.67 13.08 7.54
C ALA A 64 14.57 12.91 6.47
N ALA A 65 14.21 13.99 5.76
CA ALA A 65 13.24 13.97 4.70
C ALA A 65 13.67 13.06 3.53
N LEU A 66 14.96 13.12 3.15
CA LEU A 66 15.53 12.31 2.08
C LEU A 66 15.54 10.81 2.44
N VAL A 67 15.87 10.47 3.68
CA VAL A 67 15.79 9.11 4.20
C VAL A 67 14.34 8.58 4.09
N ASP A 68 13.37 9.37 4.55
CA ASP A 68 11.96 8.97 4.50
C ASP A 68 11.43 8.84 3.06
N ALA A 69 11.83 9.75 2.18
CA ALA A 69 11.44 9.70 0.78
C ALA A 69 12.06 8.51 0.03
N SER A 70 13.21 8.02 0.47
CA SER A 70 13.95 6.95 -0.20
C SER A 70 13.50 5.54 0.16
N PHE A 71 12.66 5.34 1.18
CA PHE A 71 12.11 4.03 1.49
C PHE A 71 11.07 3.61 0.44
N CYS A 72 11.20 2.38 -0.04
CA CYS A 72 10.24 1.73 -0.91
C CYS A 72 9.39 0.72 -0.15
N LEU A 73 8.23 0.39 -0.71
CA LEU A 73 7.32 -0.59 -0.12
C LEU A 73 8.00 -1.96 0.02
N GLY A 74 8.20 -2.40 1.25
CA GLY A 74 8.86 -3.66 1.59
C GLY A 74 10.28 -3.52 2.13
N ASP A 75 10.87 -2.34 2.12
CA ASP A 75 12.23 -2.12 2.66
C ASP A 75 12.26 -2.30 4.18
N ARG A 76 11.18 -1.98 4.86
CA ARG A 76 11.04 -2.14 6.31
C ARG A 76 9.67 -2.67 6.69
N THR A 77 9.59 -3.33 7.85
CA THR A 77 8.32 -3.76 8.42
C THR A 77 7.61 -2.57 9.05
N LEU A 78 6.35 -2.33 8.64
CA LEU A 78 5.55 -1.21 9.11
C LEU A 78 4.45 -1.71 10.07
N TYR A 79 4.28 -1.03 11.19
CA TYR A 79 3.26 -1.31 12.20
C TYR A 79 2.97 -0.07 13.03
N LEU A 80 1.86 -0.06 13.76
CA LEU A 80 1.53 1.07 14.63
C LEU A 80 2.51 1.18 15.80
N ARG A 81 3.21 2.29 15.91
CA ARG A 81 4.13 2.62 17.01
C ARG A 81 4.15 4.12 17.28
N MET A 82 4.79 4.53 18.37
CA MET A 82 5.09 5.94 18.67
C MET A 82 6.61 6.12 18.78
N PRO A 83 7.22 7.11 18.09
CA PRO A 83 6.63 7.93 17.03
C PRO A 83 6.23 7.09 15.82
N HIS A 84 5.21 7.54 15.08
CA HIS A 84 4.72 6.83 13.91
C HIS A 84 5.79 6.66 12.84
N PHE A 85 5.73 5.56 12.08
CA PHE A 85 6.46 5.50 10.83
C PHE A 85 5.91 6.53 9.85
N HIS A 86 6.79 7.20 9.15
CA HIS A 86 6.46 8.09 8.03
C HIS A 86 7.42 7.86 6.87
N GLY A 87 6.98 8.22 5.67
CA GLY A 87 7.80 8.11 4.48
C GLY A 87 7.04 7.63 3.25
N HIS A 88 7.78 7.51 2.15
CA HIS A 88 7.23 7.13 0.86
C HIS A 88 6.68 5.69 0.85
N ASP A 89 7.33 4.76 1.55
CA ASP A 89 6.86 3.38 1.70
C ASP A 89 5.48 3.30 2.38
N VAL A 90 5.25 4.13 3.41
CA VAL A 90 3.94 4.23 4.06
C VAL A 90 2.90 4.80 3.08
N GLN A 91 3.28 5.83 2.32
CA GLN A 91 2.39 6.41 1.32
C GLN A 91 2.04 5.39 0.21
N GLN A 92 3.01 4.59 -0.23
CA GLN A 92 2.77 3.51 -1.19
C GLN A 92 1.82 2.44 -0.61
N LEU A 93 2.00 2.05 0.66
CA LEU A 93 1.09 1.13 1.34
C LEU A 93 -0.33 1.69 1.41
N GLN A 94 -0.49 2.95 1.81
CA GLN A 94 -1.80 3.62 1.86
C GLN A 94 -2.46 3.68 0.48
N LYS A 95 -1.70 4.01 -0.58
CA LYS A 95 -2.19 4.01 -1.96
C LYS A 95 -2.67 2.61 -2.39
N ALA A 96 -1.88 1.58 -2.12
CA ALA A 96 -2.24 0.20 -2.46
C ALA A 96 -3.51 -0.25 -1.72
N LEU A 97 -3.57 -0.06 -0.40
CA LEU A 97 -4.74 -0.41 0.42
C LEU A 97 -5.99 0.32 -0.06
N SER A 98 -5.89 1.64 -0.27
CA SER A 98 -7.00 2.46 -0.74
C SER A 98 -7.50 2.03 -2.13
N ALA A 99 -6.60 1.78 -3.08
CA ALA A 99 -6.94 1.32 -4.43
C ALA A 99 -7.60 -0.07 -4.43
N LEU A 100 -7.23 -0.91 -3.45
CA LEU A 100 -7.87 -2.23 -3.22
C LEU A 100 -9.20 -2.13 -2.45
N GLY A 101 -9.64 -0.92 -2.06
CA GLY A 101 -10.91 -0.68 -1.39
C GLY A 101 -10.85 -0.64 0.15
N PHE A 102 -9.64 -0.69 0.73
CA PHE A 102 -9.42 -0.58 2.16
C PHE A 102 -9.02 0.86 2.51
N ALA A 103 -10.01 1.71 2.74
CA ALA A 103 -9.78 3.13 3.03
C ALA A 103 -8.97 3.31 4.32
N CYS A 104 -7.83 3.97 4.21
CA CYS A 104 -6.91 4.29 5.31
C CYS A 104 -6.93 5.78 5.72
N GLY A 105 -7.92 6.54 5.28
CA GLY A 105 -7.97 7.98 5.46
C GLY A 105 -7.17 8.71 4.37
N ASP A 106 -6.55 9.81 4.74
CA ASP A 106 -5.68 10.56 3.83
C ASP A 106 -4.39 9.77 3.54
N ILE A 107 -3.86 9.94 2.34
CA ILE A 107 -2.58 9.36 1.94
C ILE A 107 -1.49 10.37 2.32
N ASP A 108 -1.23 10.44 3.62
CA ASP A 108 -0.32 11.40 4.24
C ASP A 108 1.11 10.85 4.44
N GLY A 109 1.29 9.54 4.20
CA GLY A 109 2.56 8.88 4.44
C GLY A 109 2.87 8.63 5.91
N ILE A 110 1.87 8.71 6.80
CA ILE A 110 2.02 8.45 8.24
C ILE A 110 1.27 7.15 8.60
N PHE A 111 1.98 6.19 9.20
CA PHE A 111 1.36 4.94 9.63
C PHE A 111 0.60 5.15 10.94
N GLY A 112 -0.62 5.67 10.83
CA GLY A 112 -1.52 5.91 11.94
C GLY A 112 -2.53 4.76 12.16
N ALA A 113 -3.45 4.97 13.11
CA ALA A 113 -4.48 4.00 13.47
C ALA A 113 -5.42 3.64 12.30
N PHE A 114 -5.72 4.59 11.41
CA PHE A 114 -6.55 4.33 10.22
C PHE A 114 -5.83 3.43 9.22
N THR A 115 -4.52 3.62 9.03
CA THR A 115 -3.69 2.76 8.18
C THR A 115 -3.62 1.35 8.76
N GLU A 116 -3.42 1.21 10.08
CA GLU A 116 -3.43 -0.10 10.74
C GLU A 116 -4.79 -0.80 10.57
N LEU A 117 -5.89 -0.09 10.77
CA LEU A 117 -7.24 -0.67 10.62
C LEU A 117 -7.50 -1.15 9.19
N ALA A 118 -7.10 -0.35 8.19
CA ALA A 118 -7.21 -0.73 6.78
C ALA A 118 -6.35 -1.97 6.47
N LEU A 119 -5.13 -2.01 7.01
CA LEU A 119 -4.23 -3.15 6.88
C LEU A 119 -4.81 -4.42 7.48
N ARG A 120 -5.37 -4.37 8.70
CA ARG A 120 -6.03 -5.51 9.34
C ARG A 120 -7.21 -6.03 8.51
N LYS A 121 -8.04 -5.13 7.96
CA LYS A 121 -9.13 -5.51 7.05
C LYS A 121 -8.62 -6.20 5.78
N PHE A 122 -7.54 -5.69 5.20
CA PHE A 122 -6.88 -6.30 4.05
C PHE A 122 -6.37 -7.70 4.39
N GLN A 123 -5.65 -7.85 5.52
CA GLN A 123 -5.14 -9.13 5.98
C GLN A 123 -6.27 -10.14 6.22
N THR A 124 -7.34 -9.72 6.90
CA THR A 124 -8.53 -10.57 7.12
C THR A 124 -9.13 -11.05 5.79
N ASN A 125 -9.28 -10.13 4.83
CA ASN A 125 -9.88 -10.43 3.53
C ASN A 125 -9.09 -11.49 2.74
N LEU A 126 -7.77 -11.50 2.90
CA LEU A 126 -6.88 -12.47 2.23
C LEU A 126 -6.56 -13.71 3.06
N GLY A 127 -7.13 -13.84 4.27
CA GLY A 127 -6.81 -14.95 5.17
C GLY A 127 -5.38 -14.92 5.70
N LEU A 128 -4.75 -13.75 5.75
CA LEU A 128 -3.45 -13.53 6.36
C LEU A 128 -3.60 -13.36 7.89
N PRO A 129 -2.52 -13.52 8.68
CA PRO A 129 -2.52 -13.12 10.08
C PRO A 129 -2.95 -11.66 10.22
N THR A 130 -4.01 -11.41 10.99
CA THR A 130 -4.62 -10.09 11.16
C THR A 130 -3.93 -9.35 12.32
N ASP A 131 -2.63 -9.16 12.19
CA ASP A 131 -1.77 -8.57 13.22
C ASP A 131 -1.58 -7.05 13.07
N GLY A 132 -1.96 -6.49 11.93
CA GLY A 132 -1.75 -5.06 11.61
C GLY A 132 -0.28 -4.73 11.30
N ILE A 133 0.53 -5.75 10.97
CA ILE A 133 1.94 -5.61 10.63
C ILE A 133 2.11 -5.81 9.12
N ALA A 134 2.58 -4.79 8.42
CA ALA A 134 2.97 -4.91 7.03
C ALA A 134 4.37 -5.52 6.95
N GLY A 135 4.43 -6.83 6.93
CA GLY A 135 5.64 -7.64 6.80
C GLY A 135 5.66 -8.40 5.47
N ALA A 136 6.58 -9.37 5.36
CA ALA A 136 6.85 -10.12 4.13
C ALA A 136 5.60 -10.72 3.46
N TYR A 137 4.70 -11.33 4.25
CA TYR A 137 3.46 -11.93 3.72
C TYR A 137 2.50 -10.87 3.17
N THR A 138 2.35 -9.76 3.89
CA THR A 138 1.52 -8.63 3.45
C THR A 138 2.07 -8.01 2.16
N TYR A 139 3.38 -7.78 2.09
CA TYR A 139 4.03 -7.24 0.89
C TYR A 139 3.96 -8.19 -0.30
N ALA A 140 4.11 -9.50 -0.07
CA ALA A 140 3.91 -10.50 -1.13
C ALA A 140 2.47 -10.46 -1.67
N ALA A 141 1.48 -10.36 -0.80
CA ALA A 141 0.08 -10.25 -1.20
C ALA A 141 -0.20 -8.95 -1.99
N ILE A 142 0.34 -7.81 -1.55
CA ILE A 142 0.21 -6.53 -2.27
C ILE A 142 0.86 -6.62 -3.64
N ARG A 143 2.06 -7.20 -3.76
CA ARG A 143 2.74 -7.40 -5.06
C ARG A 143 1.94 -8.31 -5.99
N ASN A 144 1.38 -9.41 -5.47
CA ASN A 144 0.56 -10.32 -6.28
C ASN A 144 -0.71 -9.66 -6.81
N LEU A 145 -1.22 -8.63 -6.11
CA LEU A 145 -2.39 -7.86 -6.51
C LEU A 145 -2.02 -6.55 -7.25
N HIS A 146 -0.74 -6.34 -7.58
CA HIS A 146 -0.24 -5.10 -8.20
C HIS A 146 -1.05 -4.70 -9.44
N HIS A 147 -1.34 -5.64 -10.33
CA HIS A 147 -2.18 -5.43 -11.51
C HIS A 147 -3.61 -4.94 -11.20
N SER A 148 -4.08 -5.15 -9.97
CA SER A 148 -5.43 -4.76 -9.54
C SER A 148 -5.50 -3.35 -8.98
N TRP A 149 -4.37 -2.76 -8.58
CA TRP A 149 -4.34 -1.43 -7.96
C TRP A 149 -3.43 -0.42 -8.66
N GLU A 150 -2.47 -0.86 -9.46
CA GLU A 150 -1.59 0.03 -10.21
C GLU A 150 -2.40 0.95 -11.16
N GLY A 151 -2.08 2.23 -11.17
CA GLY A 151 -2.75 3.23 -12.00
C GLY A 151 -4.17 3.60 -11.56
N LYS A 152 -4.69 3.05 -10.46
CA LYS A 152 -5.99 3.45 -9.92
C LYS A 152 -5.85 4.60 -8.93
N GLU A 153 -6.78 5.54 -9.01
CA GLU A 153 -6.86 6.61 -8.01
C GLU A 153 -7.23 6.05 -6.65
N ALA A 154 -6.58 6.59 -5.60
CA ALA A 154 -6.91 6.25 -4.23
C ALA A 154 -8.34 6.71 -3.90
N VAL A 155 -9.11 5.84 -3.28
CA VAL A 155 -10.44 6.18 -2.79
C VAL A 155 -10.29 7.18 -1.63
N ARG A 156 -10.58 8.45 -1.90
CA ARG A 156 -10.61 9.51 -0.88
C ARG A 156 -11.97 9.51 -0.19
N GLY A 157 -11.93 9.45 1.13
CA GLY A 157 -13.13 9.62 1.96
C GLY A 157 -13.68 8.33 2.54
N SER A 158 -14.48 8.48 3.59
CA SER A 158 -15.18 7.45 4.36
C SER A 158 -16.23 6.69 3.53
N SER A 159 -15.87 6.28 2.33
CA SER A 159 -16.79 5.51 1.53
C SER A 159 -16.69 4.04 1.91
N HIS A 160 -17.51 3.65 2.86
CA HIS A 160 -18.10 2.31 2.87
C HIS A 160 -18.75 1.95 1.52
N LEU A 161 -18.61 2.81 0.50
CA LEU A 161 -19.33 2.76 -0.76
C LEU A 161 -18.83 1.66 -1.71
N GLY A 162 -17.59 1.23 -1.65
CA GLY A 162 -17.09 0.14 -2.50
C GLY A 162 -17.68 -1.19 -2.08
N PHE A 163 -17.55 -1.53 -0.80
CA PHE A 163 -18.15 -2.73 -0.22
C PHE A 163 -19.67 -2.60 -0.08
N ALA A 164 -20.19 -1.43 0.31
CA ALA A 164 -21.62 -1.21 0.44
C ALA A 164 -22.34 -1.25 -0.92
N ARG A 165 -21.72 -0.81 -2.03
CA ARG A 165 -22.28 -1.01 -3.36
C ARG A 165 -22.24 -2.46 -3.80
N ALA A 166 -21.13 -3.17 -3.58
CA ALA A 166 -21.05 -4.60 -3.86
C ALA A 166 -22.00 -5.37 -2.95
N ALA A 167 -22.06 -5.08 -1.66
CA ALA A 167 -23.01 -5.70 -0.72
C ALA A 167 -24.46 -5.39 -1.12
N GLY A 168 -24.81 -4.14 -1.42
CA GLY A 168 -26.14 -3.76 -1.85
C GLY A 168 -26.56 -4.33 -3.22
N VAL A 169 -25.60 -4.62 -4.11
CA VAL A 169 -25.86 -5.36 -5.36
C VAL A 169 -26.06 -6.83 -5.07
N LEU A 170 -25.25 -7.42 -4.20
CA LEU A 170 -25.30 -8.83 -3.83
C LEU A 170 -26.54 -9.16 -2.96
N GLU A 171 -26.99 -8.22 -2.14
CA GLU A 171 -28.24 -8.36 -1.37
C GLU A 171 -29.49 -8.34 -2.26
N ARG A 172 -29.46 -7.59 -3.36
CA ARG A 172 -30.60 -7.44 -4.27
C ARG A 172 -30.63 -8.49 -5.38
N ASN A 173 -29.49 -9.12 -5.68
CA ASN A 173 -29.36 -10.07 -6.78
C ASN A 173 -28.85 -11.40 -6.24
N ALA A 174 -29.43 -12.48 -6.75
CA ALA A 174 -28.89 -13.82 -6.53
C ALA A 174 -27.71 -14.05 -7.49
N LEU A 175 -26.58 -14.49 -6.97
CA LEU A 175 -25.41 -14.84 -7.74
C LEU A 175 -25.09 -16.33 -7.57
N CYS A 176 -25.13 -17.07 -8.66
CA CYS A 176 -24.72 -18.48 -8.67
C CYS A 176 -23.27 -18.57 -9.16
N LEU A 177 -22.40 -19.09 -8.31
CA LEU A 177 -21.02 -19.38 -8.62
C LEU A 177 -20.89 -20.83 -9.08
N PHE A 178 -20.25 -21.08 -10.20
CA PHE A 178 -20.00 -22.42 -10.67
C PHE A 178 -18.56 -22.59 -11.16
N GLY A 179 -18.05 -23.80 -11.03
CA GLY A 179 -16.74 -24.18 -11.55
C GLY A 179 -16.85 -25.42 -12.42
N THR A 180 -16.08 -25.48 -13.50
CA THR A 180 -16.04 -26.64 -14.40
C THR A 180 -15.03 -27.70 -13.96
N GLN A 181 -14.06 -27.32 -13.13
CA GLN A 181 -13.01 -28.20 -12.59
C GLN A 181 -13.15 -28.30 -11.07
N GLU A 182 -12.64 -29.38 -10.49
CA GLU A 182 -12.71 -29.63 -9.05
C GLU A 182 -12.16 -28.46 -8.21
N PHE A 183 -11.03 -27.88 -8.61
CA PHE A 183 -10.45 -26.71 -7.96
C PHE A 183 -11.39 -25.49 -8.01
N THR A 184 -11.95 -25.19 -9.19
CA THR A 184 -12.85 -24.02 -9.34
C THR A 184 -14.18 -24.21 -8.63
N ARG A 185 -14.68 -25.44 -8.53
CA ARG A 185 -15.85 -25.79 -7.70
C ARG A 185 -15.58 -25.57 -6.22
N SER A 186 -14.43 -26.02 -5.74
CA SER A 186 -14.00 -25.79 -4.35
C SER A 186 -13.91 -24.29 -4.03
N VAL A 187 -13.36 -23.48 -4.93
CA VAL A 187 -13.30 -22.02 -4.78
C VAL A 187 -14.71 -21.42 -4.74
N ALA A 188 -15.60 -21.79 -5.65
CA ALA A 188 -16.98 -21.31 -5.69
C ALA A 188 -17.74 -21.62 -4.40
N SER A 189 -17.61 -22.84 -3.89
CA SER A 189 -18.22 -23.28 -2.64
C SER A 189 -17.68 -22.49 -1.43
N ARG A 190 -16.36 -22.27 -1.36
CA ARG A 190 -15.74 -21.47 -0.29
C ARG A 190 -16.18 -20.02 -0.33
N MET A 191 -16.28 -19.42 -1.52
CA MET A 191 -16.77 -18.04 -1.68
C MET A 191 -18.24 -17.92 -1.25
N SER A 192 -19.09 -18.87 -1.61
CA SER A 192 -20.50 -18.92 -1.16
C SER A 192 -20.59 -18.99 0.36
N ASN A 193 -19.85 -19.90 0.99
CA ASN A 193 -19.83 -20.08 2.43
C ASN A 193 -19.29 -18.82 3.15
N LEU A 194 -18.26 -18.18 2.60
CA LEU A 194 -17.71 -16.94 3.15
C LEU A 194 -18.72 -15.79 3.06
N ALA A 195 -19.43 -15.69 1.94
CA ALA A 195 -20.46 -14.67 1.75
C ALA A 195 -21.62 -14.84 2.77
N LEU A 196 -22.06 -16.07 3.01
CA LEU A 196 -23.08 -16.39 4.02
C LEU A 196 -22.58 -16.14 5.44
N ALA A 197 -21.32 -16.47 5.74
CA ALA A 197 -20.72 -16.19 7.05
C ALA A 197 -20.57 -14.70 7.33
N THR A 198 -20.34 -13.91 6.28
CA THR A 198 -20.19 -12.44 6.40
C THR A 198 -21.54 -11.74 6.46
N ASN A 199 -22.52 -12.21 5.69
CA ASN A 199 -23.89 -11.71 5.68
C ASN A 199 -24.87 -12.87 5.48
N PRO A 200 -25.62 -13.28 6.54
CA PRO A 200 -26.61 -14.35 6.44
C PRO A 200 -27.71 -14.12 5.40
N ALA A 201 -27.96 -12.86 5.03
CA ALA A 201 -28.92 -12.51 3.97
C ALA A 201 -28.31 -12.58 2.55
N SER A 202 -27.05 -12.99 2.41
CA SER A 202 -26.39 -13.11 1.11
C SER A 202 -27.09 -14.15 0.24
N LYS A 203 -27.37 -13.77 -1.01
CA LYS A 203 -27.94 -14.64 -2.04
C LYS A 203 -26.87 -15.22 -2.97
N ILE A 204 -25.62 -15.31 -2.49
CA ILE A 204 -24.53 -15.96 -3.22
C ILE A 204 -24.54 -17.43 -2.89
N VAL A 205 -24.77 -18.26 -3.89
CA VAL A 205 -24.79 -19.72 -3.76
C VAL A 205 -23.81 -20.35 -4.75
N SER A 206 -23.21 -21.49 -4.38
CA SER A 206 -22.48 -22.30 -5.36
C SER A 206 -23.43 -23.25 -6.06
N ALA A 207 -23.15 -23.61 -7.32
CA ALA A 207 -23.93 -24.57 -8.07
C ALA A 207 -23.99 -25.96 -7.37
N ASP A 208 -22.92 -26.32 -6.67
CA ASP A 208 -22.86 -27.57 -5.90
C ASP A 208 -23.85 -27.58 -4.72
N ASN A 209 -24.15 -26.40 -4.15
CA ASN A 209 -25.15 -26.27 -3.09
C ASN A 209 -26.59 -26.27 -3.63
N LEU A 210 -26.79 -25.96 -4.90
CA LEU A 210 -28.11 -26.00 -5.55
C LEU A 210 -28.57 -27.44 -5.83
N LEU A 211 -27.63 -28.37 -5.97
CA LEU A 211 -27.94 -29.81 -6.17
C LEU A 211 -28.46 -30.47 -4.90
N VAL A 212 -28.43 -29.80 -3.77
CA VAL A 212 -28.89 -30.29 -2.45
C VAL A 212 -30.11 -29.51 -1.96
N ALA A 213 -30.73 -28.69 -2.80
CA ALA A 213 -31.99 -28.06 -2.43
C ALA A 213 -33.08 -29.15 -2.33
N PRO A 214 -33.54 -29.50 -1.11
CA PRO A 214 -34.74 -30.34 -1.01
C PRO A 214 -35.92 -29.54 -1.55
N ASP A 215 -36.75 -30.21 -2.26
CA ASP A 215 -38.08 -29.80 -2.63
C ASP A 215 -38.77 -29.01 -1.51
N GLU A 216 -39.62 -28.08 -1.93
CA GLU A 216 -40.56 -27.36 -1.12
C GLU A 216 -40.04 -26.03 -0.49
N GLN A 217 -39.98 -25.04 -1.34
CA GLN A 217 -40.60 -23.72 -1.13
C GLN A 217 -40.24 -22.80 -2.31
N MET A 218 -40.87 -23.00 -3.44
CA MET A 218 -41.14 -21.92 -4.38
C MET A 218 -42.55 -21.42 -4.16
#